data_447666d9ce2e30477dcffc31e349570f
#
_entry.id   447666d9ce2e30477dcffc31e349570f
#
_cell.length_a   1.000
_cell.length_b   1.000
_cell.length_c   1.000
_cell.angle_alpha   90.00
_cell.angle_beta   90.00
_cell.angle_gamma   90.00
#
_symmetry.space_group_name_H-M   'P 1'
#
loop_
_entity.id
_entity.type
_entity.pdbx_description
1 polymer ?
#
loop_
_entity_poly.entity_id
_entity_poly.type
_entity_poly.pdbx_seq_one_letter_code
_entity_poly.pdbx_strand_id
1 'polypeptide(L)'
;MLKRFALPAAALAMAFMAAPAFAQNVTIGVSIPSADHGWTGGINYYAAETAKMLEKQYPGLKVIVKAGTWADPGQQANDLEDFATVQKVNALVVLPVQSDPLTGPVAEFKAKTGAFITVVDRGLKDPTIQDLYVAGDNPGLGRISGEYFKKALGGKGDIVVLRGIPTVIDTQRFDAFVEAIKGTDIKILANQFANWNRDDGFKVMQDFLTRFKHIDAVWAQDDDIAIGVLEAIKQAHREGEMWVLGGAGMQEFVNKVAAGDKEVPVDVLYPPAMIATAMQLTAAHFYTPAPVRGTFIIGAPLITKDNAKEFTDPKSPF
;
A
#
# COMPACT_ATOMS: atom_id res chain seq x y z
N MET A 1 76.46 41.08 8.19
CA MET A 1 75.63 40.74 9.36
C MET A 1 74.11 40.96 8.99
N LEU A 2 73.40 39.91 8.53
CA LEU A 2 72.00 39.97 8.23
C LEU A 2 71.24 39.29 9.42
N LYS A 3 70.46 40.09 10.12
CA LYS A 3 69.55 39.59 11.17
C LYS A 3 68.29 39.03 10.53
N ARG A 4 68.05 37.73 10.70
CA ARG A 4 66.81 37.08 10.32
C ARG A 4 65.76 37.33 11.41
N PHE A 5 64.66 38.00 11.04
CA PHE A 5 63.44 38.09 11.87
C PHE A 5 62.59 36.84 11.62
N ALA A 6 62.38 36.05 12.65
CA ALA A 6 61.41 34.98 12.64
C ALA A 6 60.05 35.51 13.15
N LEU A 7 59.03 35.45 12.30
CA LEU A 7 57.63 35.69 12.70
C LEU A 7 57.02 34.41 13.28
N PRO A 8 56.32 34.45 14.41
CA PRO A 8 55.60 33.31 14.93
C PRO A 8 54.32 33.10 14.13
N ALA A 9 54.13 31.93 13.57
CA ALA A 9 52.85 31.48 12.99
C ALA A 9 51.87 31.22 14.12
N ALA A 10 50.88 32.10 14.29
CA ALA A 10 49.75 31.87 15.17
C ALA A 10 48.76 30.94 14.43
N ALA A 11 48.73 29.66 14.85
CA ALA A 11 47.69 28.73 14.40
C ALA A 11 46.33 29.09 15.02
N LEU A 12 45.44 29.62 14.20
CA LEU A 12 44.05 29.90 14.58
C LEU A 12 43.29 28.56 14.56
N ALA A 13 43.14 27.90 15.72
CA ALA A 13 42.27 26.75 15.89
C ALA A 13 40.81 27.23 15.84
N MET A 14 40.15 27.10 14.66
CA MET A 14 38.72 27.22 14.57
C MET A 14 38.09 26.01 15.27
N ALA A 15 37.63 26.22 16.49
CA ALA A 15 36.73 25.29 17.14
C ALA A 15 35.38 25.40 16.43
N PHE A 16 35.04 24.43 15.56
CA PHE A 16 33.72 24.20 15.12
C PHE A 16 32.88 23.83 16.34
N MET A 17 32.22 24.82 16.95
CA MET A 17 31.11 24.54 17.85
C MET A 17 29.99 23.94 16.99
N ALA A 18 29.89 22.62 16.99
CA ALA A 18 28.67 21.96 16.55
C ALA A 18 27.55 22.51 17.46
N ALA A 19 26.68 23.37 16.91
CA ALA A 19 25.48 23.77 17.60
C ALA A 19 24.73 22.47 17.98
N PRO A 20 24.28 22.33 19.26
CA PRO A 20 23.48 21.16 19.61
C PRO A 20 22.26 21.18 18.67
N ALA A 21 22.15 20.16 17.81
CA ALA A 21 20.91 19.89 17.12
C ALA A 21 19.88 19.68 18.25
N PHE A 22 19.02 20.67 18.49
CA PHE A 22 17.90 20.50 19.42
C PHE A 22 17.11 19.31 18.91
N ALA A 23 17.20 18.19 19.61
CA ALA A 23 16.40 17.03 19.34
C ALA A 23 14.92 17.49 19.50
N GLN A 24 14.25 17.69 18.37
CA GLN A 24 12.84 18.06 18.38
C GLN A 24 12.07 16.84 18.88
N ASN A 25 11.39 16.96 20.02
CA ASN A 25 10.52 15.90 20.50
C ASN A 25 9.26 15.87 19.62
N VAL A 26 9.17 14.85 18.77
CA VAL A 26 8.02 14.64 17.89
C VAL A 26 7.37 13.30 18.23
N THR A 27 6.05 13.31 18.34
CA THR A 27 5.28 12.07 18.46
C THR A 27 4.42 11.92 17.21
N ILE A 28 4.54 10.78 16.52
CA ILE A 28 3.73 10.40 15.37
C ILE A 28 2.75 9.32 15.82
N GLY A 29 1.44 9.59 15.69
CA GLY A 29 0.39 8.59 15.82
C GLY A 29 0.17 7.90 14.46
N VAL A 30 0.10 6.57 14.46
CA VAL A 30 -0.19 5.77 13.29
C VAL A 30 -1.45 4.98 13.55
N SER A 31 -2.53 5.25 12.79
CA SER A 31 -3.82 4.58 12.90
C SER A 31 -4.08 3.78 11.63
N ILE A 32 -4.14 2.47 11.78
CA ILE A 32 -4.27 1.51 10.67
C ILE A 32 -5.32 0.43 11.00
N PRO A 33 -5.89 -0.25 10.00
CA PRO A 33 -6.75 -1.42 10.21
C PRO A 33 -6.01 -2.57 10.89
N SER A 34 -6.77 -3.49 11.52
CA SER A 34 -6.21 -4.75 12.02
C SER A 34 -5.70 -5.65 10.88
N ALA A 35 -4.91 -6.65 11.25
CA ALA A 35 -4.34 -7.63 10.31
C ALA A 35 -5.35 -8.75 9.99
N ASP A 36 -6.43 -8.42 9.31
CA ASP A 36 -7.53 -9.37 9.04
C ASP A 36 -7.35 -10.16 7.73
N HIS A 37 -6.45 -9.73 6.86
CA HIS A 37 -6.05 -10.41 5.62
C HIS A 37 -4.59 -10.11 5.29
N GLY A 38 -4.03 -10.79 4.28
CA GLY A 38 -2.60 -10.73 3.96
C GLY A 38 -2.06 -9.32 3.81
N TRP A 39 -2.69 -8.48 2.97
CA TRP A 39 -2.22 -7.12 2.73
C TRP A 39 -2.22 -6.25 3.99
N THR A 40 -3.27 -6.29 4.83
CA THR A 40 -3.29 -5.56 6.12
C THR A 40 -2.33 -6.13 7.14
N GLY A 41 -2.06 -7.45 7.08
CA GLY A 41 -0.97 -8.07 7.83
C GLY A 41 0.38 -7.46 7.47
N GLY A 42 0.65 -7.27 6.18
CA GLY A 42 1.81 -6.56 5.68
C GLY A 42 1.89 -5.10 6.15
N ILE A 43 0.77 -4.36 6.09
CA ILE A 43 0.69 -2.97 6.62
C ILE A 43 1.12 -2.93 8.09
N ASN A 44 0.56 -3.82 8.93
CA ASN A 44 0.88 -3.88 10.36
C ASN A 44 2.35 -4.21 10.61
N TYR A 45 2.90 -5.16 9.87
CA TYR A 45 4.31 -5.52 9.93
C TYR A 45 5.22 -4.33 9.59
N TYR A 46 5.03 -3.71 8.42
CA TYR A 46 5.85 -2.59 7.99
C TYR A 46 5.68 -1.35 8.87
N ALA A 47 4.51 -1.10 9.43
CA ALA A 47 4.30 -0.02 10.39
C ALA A 47 5.13 -0.24 11.67
N ALA A 48 5.11 -1.46 12.23
CA ALA A 48 5.84 -1.79 13.45
C ALA A 48 7.37 -1.74 13.23
N GLU A 49 7.87 -2.30 12.12
CA GLU A 49 9.31 -2.27 11.82
C GLU A 49 9.80 -0.86 11.52
N THR A 50 9.00 -0.07 10.79
CA THR A 50 9.33 1.33 10.48
C THR A 50 9.33 2.20 11.74
N ALA A 51 8.40 1.99 12.67
CA ALA A 51 8.40 2.69 13.95
C ALA A 51 9.73 2.52 14.69
N LYS A 52 10.19 1.27 14.86
CA LYS A 52 11.48 0.95 15.50
C LYS A 52 12.67 1.60 14.77
N MET A 53 12.65 1.56 13.44
CA MET A 53 13.69 2.16 12.61
C MET A 53 13.76 3.67 12.78
N LEU A 54 12.62 4.35 12.72
CA LEU A 54 12.54 5.81 12.81
C LEU A 54 12.93 6.32 14.20
N GLU A 55 12.48 5.65 15.28
CA GLU A 55 12.88 6.00 16.65
C GLU A 55 14.40 5.84 16.89
N LYS A 56 15.01 4.85 16.25
CA LYS A 56 16.47 4.67 16.27
C LYS A 56 17.19 5.75 15.44
N GLN A 57 16.62 6.14 14.30
CA GLN A 57 17.23 7.10 13.38
C GLN A 57 17.16 8.53 13.89
N TYR A 58 16.06 8.91 14.53
CA TYR A 58 15.77 10.27 14.95
C TYR A 58 15.64 10.36 16.50
N PRO A 59 16.70 10.75 17.21
CA PRO A 59 16.62 10.97 18.66
C PRO A 59 15.50 11.98 19.01
N GLY A 60 14.61 11.60 19.95
CA GLY A 60 13.46 12.40 20.34
C GLY A 60 12.18 12.11 19.53
N LEU A 61 12.23 11.30 18.48
CA LEU A 61 11.03 10.80 17.83
C LEU A 61 10.42 9.65 18.62
N LYS A 62 9.09 9.69 18.79
CA LYS A 62 8.26 8.60 19.30
C LYS A 62 7.21 8.24 18.26
N VAL A 63 6.98 6.97 18.01
CA VAL A 63 5.95 6.48 17.11
C VAL A 63 4.99 5.58 17.88
N ILE A 64 3.69 5.88 17.82
CA ILE A 64 2.64 5.10 18.48
C ILE A 64 1.74 4.51 17.42
N VAL A 65 1.81 3.19 17.25
CA VAL A 65 1.00 2.46 16.27
C VAL A 65 -0.25 1.89 16.97
N LYS A 66 -1.43 2.19 16.43
CA LYS A 66 -2.71 1.59 16.81
C LYS A 66 -3.32 0.89 15.60
N ALA A 67 -3.55 -0.41 15.76
CA ALA A 67 -4.27 -1.22 14.81
C ALA A 67 -5.69 -1.45 15.33
N GLY A 68 -6.67 -0.86 14.67
CA GLY A 68 -8.09 -0.99 15.02
C GLY A 68 -8.70 -2.29 14.50
N THR A 69 -9.99 -2.46 14.73
CA THR A 69 -10.78 -3.54 14.13
C THR A 69 -11.01 -3.23 12.65
N TRP A 70 -10.88 -4.23 11.78
CA TRP A 70 -11.27 -4.08 10.37
C TRP A 70 -12.74 -3.67 10.27
N ALA A 71 -13.06 -2.73 9.43
CA ALA A 71 -14.41 -2.24 9.16
C ALA A 71 -15.13 -1.50 10.31
N ASP A 72 -14.47 -1.15 11.41
CA ASP A 72 -15.08 -0.29 12.45
C ASP A 72 -14.49 1.14 12.45
N PRO A 73 -15.10 2.08 11.70
CA PRO A 73 -14.65 3.46 11.70
C PRO A 73 -14.86 4.18 13.04
N GLY A 74 -15.80 3.71 13.88
CA GLY A 74 -16.01 4.26 15.23
C GLY A 74 -14.84 3.96 16.15
N GLN A 75 -14.32 2.75 16.12
CA GLN A 75 -13.09 2.40 16.84
C GLN A 75 -11.92 3.27 16.39
N GLN A 76 -11.74 3.44 15.09
CA GLN A 76 -10.66 4.26 14.55
C GLN A 76 -10.82 5.75 14.95
N ALA A 77 -12.06 6.29 14.98
CA ALA A 77 -12.32 7.65 15.46
C ALA A 77 -11.95 7.80 16.96
N ASN A 78 -12.22 6.79 17.80
CA ASN A 78 -11.79 6.79 19.21
C ASN A 78 -10.26 6.80 19.35
N ASP A 79 -9.55 6.10 18.48
CA ASP A 79 -8.09 6.13 18.45
C ASP A 79 -7.54 7.51 18.09
N LEU A 80 -8.20 8.23 17.17
CA LEU A 80 -7.84 9.62 16.86
C LEU A 80 -8.06 10.55 18.05
N GLU A 81 -9.16 10.39 18.78
CA GLU A 81 -9.41 11.20 19.98
C GLU A 81 -8.37 10.93 21.07
N ASP A 82 -7.93 9.68 21.27
CA ASP A 82 -6.83 9.37 22.20
C ASP A 82 -5.51 9.99 21.73
N PHE A 83 -5.20 9.95 20.44
CA PHE A 83 -4.03 10.63 19.90
C PHE A 83 -4.06 12.14 20.13
N ALA A 84 -5.25 12.76 20.05
CA ALA A 84 -5.41 14.21 20.27
C ALA A 84 -5.29 14.59 21.74
N THR A 85 -5.88 13.82 22.64
CA THR A 85 -6.11 14.25 24.04
C THR A 85 -5.07 13.69 25.01
N VAL A 86 -4.74 12.40 24.88
CA VAL A 86 -3.83 11.70 25.80
C VAL A 86 -2.40 11.71 25.25
N GLN A 87 -2.22 11.25 24.01
CA GLN A 87 -0.89 11.10 23.43
C GLN A 87 -0.32 12.43 22.90
N LYS A 88 -1.19 13.40 22.55
CA LYS A 88 -0.83 14.74 22.05
C LYS A 88 0.17 14.68 20.90
N VAL A 89 -0.15 13.86 19.87
CA VAL A 89 0.74 13.64 18.74
C VAL A 89 0.92 14.89 17.87
N ASN A 90 2.10 15.06 17.30
CA ASN A 90 2.45 16.16 16.40
C ASN A 90 2.07 15.86 14.94
N ALA A 91 1.94 14.59 14.62
CA ALA A 91 1.50 14.13 13.31
C ALA A 91 0.63 12.87 13.41
N LEU A 92 -0.28 12.73 12.47
CA LEU A 92 -1.11 11.55 12.28
C LEU A 92 -0.77 10.92 10.93
N VAL A 93 -0.45 9.63 10.93
CA VAL A 93 -0.45 8.78 9.73
C VAL A 93 -1.67 7.89 9.83
N VAL A 94 -2.61 8.02 8.90
CA VAL A 94 -3.87 7.29 8.96
C VAL A 94 -4.14 6.55 7.64
N LEU A 95 -4.42 5.25 7.75
CA LEU A 95 -5.05 4.48 6.70
C LEU A 95 -6.52 4.29 7.11
N PRO A 96 -7.46 5.07 6.52
CA PRO A 96 -8.86 4.99 6.91
C PRO A 96 -9.45 3.59 6.63
N VAL A 97 -10.13 2.97 7.60
CA VAL A 97 -10.90 1.74 7.33
C VAL A 97 -12.02 2.00 6.32
N GLN A 98 -12.59 3.21 6.35
CA GLN A 98 -13.55 3.70 5.36
C GLN A 98 -13.36 5.22 5.18
N SER A 99 -13.33 5.67 3.92
CA SER A 99 -13.04 7.07 3.57
C SER A 99 -14.07 8.05 4.13
N ASP A 100 -15.35 7.83 3.86
CA ASP A 100 -16.43 8.77 4.20
C ASP A 100 -16.62 8.93 5.73
N PRO A 101 -16.80 7.86 6.53
CA PRO A 101 -16.96 7.97 7.98
C PRO A 101 -15.76 8.58 8.70
N LEU A 102 -14.53 8.39 8.20
CA LEU A 102 -13.33 8.92 8.84
C LEU A 102 -12.97 10.35 8.43
N THR A 103 -13.60 10.90 7.38
CA THR A 103 -13.31 12.27 6.93
C THR A 103 -13.58 13.31 8.02
N GLY A 104 -14.75 13.25 8.68
CA GLY A 104 -15.09 14.14 9.79
C GLY A 104 -14.13 14.03 10.98
N PRO A 105 -13.94 12.83 11.55
CA PRO A 105 -13.00 12.62 12.66
C PRO A 105 -11.57 13.09 12.39
N VAL A 106 -11.04 12.91 11.18
CA VAL A 106 -9.70 13.41 10.83
C VAL A 106 -9.68 14.93 10.70
N ALA A 107 -10.73 15.55 10.17
CA ALA A 107 -10.87 17.01 10.12
C ALA A 107 -10.91 17.63 11.53
N GLU A 108 -11.71 17.06 12.43
CA GLU A 108 -11.81 17.46 13.83
C GLU A 108 -10.47 17.30 14.56
N PHE A 109 -9.80 16.16 14.34
CA PHE A 109 -8.47 15.93 14.88
C PHE A 109 -7.48 17.02 14.45
N LYS A 110 -7.43 17.35 13.15
CA LYS A 110 -6.57 18.41 12.62
C LYS A 110 -6.91 19.78 13.23
N ALA A 111 -8.19 20.13 13.28
CA ALA A 111 -8.65 21.40 13.84
C ALA A 111 -8.28 21.56 15.33
N LYS A 112 -8.38 20.46 16.09
CA LYS A 112 -8.10 20.44 17.54
C LYS A 112 -6.60 20.49 17.86
N THR A 113 -5.77 19.85 17.05
CA THR A 113 -4.35 19.63 17.35
C THR A 113 -3.39 20.49 16.54
N GLY A 114 -3.78 20.92 15.34
CA GLY A 114 -2.87 21.50 14.34
C GLY A 114 -1.83 20.51 13.81
N ALA A 115 -1.98 19.22 14.07
CA ALA A 115 -1.03 18.18 13.67
C ALA A 115 -0.91 18.03 12.15
N PHE A 116 0.26 17.58 11.70
CA PHE A 116 0.49 17.22 10.32
C PHE A 116 -0.27 15.93 9.97
N ILE A 117 -1.04 15.92 8.89
CA ILE A 117 -1.88 14.78 8.50
C ILE A 117 -1.33 14.09 7.26
N THR A 118 -0.96 12.84 7.41
CA THR A 118 -0.62 11.93 6.32
C THR A 118 -1.71 10.88 6.15
N VAL A 119 -2.34 10.85 4.98
CA VAL A 119 -3.34 9.84 4.63
C VAL A 119 -2.70 8.80 3.73
N VAL A 120 -3.00 7.52 3.99
CA VAL A 120 -2.40 6.38 3.29
C VAL A 120 -3.47 5.59 2.57
N ASP A 121 -3.19 5.14 1.35
CA ASP A 121 -4.00 4.23 0.54
C ASP A 121 -5.39 4.78 0.23
N ARG A 122 -6.34 4.63 1.15
CA ARG A 122 -7.70 5.16 0.99
C ARG A 122 -7.75 6.64 1.32
N GLY A 123 -7.99 7.46 0.30
CA GLY A 123 -8.16 8.91 0.48
C GLY A 123 -9.36 9.25 1.35
N LEU A 124 -9.34 10.41 1.97
CA LEU A 124 -10.51 11.02 2.58
C LEU A 124 -11.44 11.55 1.50
N LYS A 125 -12.73 11.74 1.80
CA LYS A 125 -13.70 12.37 0.91
C LYS A 125 -13.33 13.83 0.61
N ASP A 126 -12.77 14.52 1.60
CA ASP A 126 -12.19 15.86 1.44
C ASP A 126 -10.65 15.77 1.48
N PRO A 127 -9.96 15.83 0.33
CA PRO A 127 -8.51 15.75 0.26
C PRO A 127 -7.80 17.01 0.76
N THR A 128 -8.51 18.10 1.07
CA THR A 128 -7.90 19.34 1.58
C THR A 128 -7.48 19.23 3.05
N ILE A 129 -7.99 18.22 3.75
CA ILE A 129 -7.66 17.94 5.15
C ILE A 129 -6.21 17.47 5.30
N GLN A 130 -5.74 16.63 4.37
CA GLN A 130 -4.42 16.01 4.43
C GLN A 130 -3.30 16.97 3.99
N ASP A 131 -2.16 16.87 4.64
CA ASP A 131 -0.94 17.58 4.23
C ASP A 131 -0.10 16.73 3.27
N LEU A 132 -0.17 15.41 3.44
CA LEU A 132 0.49 14.43 2.61
C LEU A 132 -0.46 13.27 2.31
N TYR A 133 -0.47 12.82 1.07
CA TYR A 133 -1.16 11.61 0.64
C TYR A 133 -0.17 10.62 0.05
N VAL A 134 -0.16 9.38 0.54
CA VAL A 134 0.71 8.30 0.03
C VAL A 134 -0.15 7.11 -0.33
N ALA A 135 -0.18 6.73 -1.60
CA ALA A 135 -0.98 5.61 -2.07
C ALA A 135 -0.29 4.85 -3.20
N GLY A 136 -0.76 3.65 -3.49
CA GLY A 136 -0.42 2.93 -4.71
C GLY A 136 -1.17 3.48 -5.92
N ASP A 137 -0.64 3.22 -7.12
CA ASP A 137 -1.27 3.58 -8.39
C ASP A 137 -2.42 2.61 -8.72
N ASN A 138 -3.61 2.85 -8.14
CA ASN A 138 -4.80 2.02 -8.39
C ASN A 138 -5.23 2.02 -9.87
N PRO A 139 -5.32 3.18 -10.56
CA PRO A 139 -5.56 3.18 -12.00
C PRO A 139 -4.47 2.44 -12.77
N GLY A 140 -3.21 2.60 -12.38
CA GLY A 140 -2.07 1.89 -12.98
C GLY A 140 -2.17 0.38 -12.83
N LEU A 141 -2.56 -0.12 -11.66
CA LEU A 141 -2.79 -1.54 -11.44
C LEU A 141 -3.85 -2.08 -12.41
N GLY A 142 -5.01 -1.42 -12.50
CA GLY A 142 -6.07 -1.82 -13.43
C GLY A 142 -5.63 -1.77 -14.89
N ARG A 143 -4.98 -0.69 -15.30
CA ARG A 143 -4.48 -0.50 -16.67
C ARG A 143 -3.43 -1.56 -17.05
N ILE A 144 -2.44 -1.80 -16.20
CA ILE A 144 -1.37 -2.79 -16.45
C ILE A 144 -1.94 -4.20 -16.53
N SER A 145 -2.89 -4.53 -15.63
CA SER A 145 -3.62 -5.80 -15.70
C SER A 145 -4.35 -5.94 -17.03
N GLY A 146 -5.12 -4.94 -17.46
CA GLY A 146 -5.85 -4.97 -18.74
C GLY A 146 -4.94 -5.05 -19.95
N GLU A 147 -3.83 -4.32 -19.97
CA GLU A 147 -2.81 -4.41 -21.04
C GLU A 147 -2.19 -5.82 -21.13
N TYR A 148 -1.95 -6.45 -19.97
CA TYR A 148 -1.47 -7.83 -19.93
C TYR A 148 -2.52 -8.80 -20.48
N PHE A 149 -3.80 -8.70 -20.05
CA PHE A 149 -4.89 -9.50 -20.60
C PHE A 149 -5.02 -9.36 -22.11
N LYS A 150 -5.01 -8.13 -22.61
CA LYS A 150 -5.05 -7.85 -24.05
C LYS A 150 -3.91 -8.53 -24.81
N LYS A 151 -2.69 -8.46 -24.27
CA LYS A 151 -1.52 -9.08 -24.89
C LYS A 151 -1.57 -10.62 -24.81
N ALA A 152 -1.84 -11.16 -23.62
CA ALA A 152 -1.80 -12.60 -23.37
C ALA A 152 -2.90 -13.36 -24.10
N LEU A 153 -4.10 -12.77 -24.23
CA LEU A 153 -5.25 -13.34 -24.94
C LEU A 153 -5.29 -13.00 -26.44
N GLY A 154 -4.32 -12.21 -26.94
CA GLY A 154 -4.35 -11.77 -28.34
C GLY A 154 -5.56 -10.90 -28.69
N GLY A 155 -6.14 -10.21 -27.70
CA GLY A 155 -7.29 -9.31 -27.85
C GLY A 155 -8.65 -10.02 -27.93
N LYS A 156 -8.75 -11.31 -27.60
CA LYS A 156 -10.01 -12.07 -27.63
C LYS A 156 -10.03 -13.13 -26.53
N GLY A 157 -11.13 -13.27 -25.81
CA GLY A 157 -11.31 -14.31 -24.80
C GLY A 157 -12.45 -14.01 -23.85
N ASP A 158 -12.87 -15.01 -23.13
CA ASP A 158 -13.93 -14.97 -22.13
C ASP A 158 -13.30 -14.95 -20.73
N ILE A 159 -13.50 -13.87 -19.97
CA ILE A 159 -12.88 -13.68 -18.66
C ILE A 159 -13.91 -13.44 -17.58
N VAL A 160 -13.51 -13.68 -16.33
CA VAL A 160 -14.27 -13.27 -15.14
C VAL A 160 -13.41 -12.37 -14.26
N VAL A 161 -14.07 -11.49 -13.48
CA VAL A 161 -13.41 -10.54 -12.61
C VAL A 161 -13.94 -10.66 -11.18
N LEU A 162 -13.04 -10.88 -10.23
CA LEU A 162 -13.33 -10.85 -8.81
C LEU A 162 -12.81 -9.56 -8.21
N ARG A 163 -13.72 -8.73 -7.74
CA ARG A 163 -13.46 -7.37 -7.27
C ARG A 163 -13.23 -7.34 -5.77
N GLY A 164 -12.64 -6.25 -5.27
CA GLY A 164 -12.42 -6.02 -3.84
C GLY A 164 -13.69 -5.68 -3.06
N ILE A 165 -13.58 -4.77 -2.10
CA ILE A 165 -14.70 -4.13 -1.40
C ILE A 165 -15.21 -2.98 -2.27
N PRO A 166 -16.52 -2.67 -2.32
CA PRO A 166 -17.08 -1.57 -3.11
C PRO A 166 -16.63 -0.20 -2.58
N THR A 167 -15.42 0.21 -2.95
CA THR A 167 -14.75 1.45 -2.57
C THR A 167 -14.23 2.20 -3.79
N VAL A 168 -13.75 3.42 -3.58
CA VAL A 168 -13.10 4.22 -4.64
C VAL A 168 -11.91 3.48 -5.25
N ILE A 169 -11.14 2.74 -4.46
CA ILE A 169 -9.96 1.98 -4.90
C ILE A 169 -10.35 0.89 -5.89
N ASP A 170 -11.35 0.08 -5.53
CA ASP A 170 -11.88 -0.96 -6.41
C ASP A 170 -12.40 -0.39 -7.73
N THR A 171 -13.16 0.70 -7.67
CA THR A 171 -13.69 1.38 -8.86
C THR A 171 -12.59 1.88 -9.77
N GLN A 172 -11.56 2.54 -9.22
CA GLN A 172 -10.41 3.02 -9.98
C GLN A 172 -9.67 1.90 -10.71
N ARG A 173 -9.47 0.75 -10.05
CA ARG A 173 -8.84 -0.44 -10.67
C ARG A 173 -9.72 -0.97 -11.79
N PHE A 174 -11.00 -1.20 -11.50
CA PHE A 174 -11.94 -1.81 -12.46
C PHE A 174 -12.13 -0.94 -13.70
N ASP A 175 -12.37 0.36 -13.54
CA ASP A 175 -12.59 1.27 -14.66
C ASP A 175 -11.36 1.37 -15.57
N ALA A 176 -10.16 1.43 -14.97
CA ALA A 176 -8.91 1.47 -15.74
C ALA A 176 -8.64 0.15 -16.48
N PHE A 177 -9.01 -0.99 -15.90
CA PHE A 177 -8.95 -2.29 -16.57
C PHE A 177 -9.89 -2.35 -17.77
N VAL A 178 -11.15 -1.96 -17.58
CA VAL A 178 -12.16 -1.95 -18.65
C VAL A 178 -11.74 -1.04 -19.80
N GLU A 179 -11.18 0.15 -19.48
CA GLU A 179 -10.69 1.06 -20.52
C GLU A 179 -9.49 0.46 -21.28
N ALA A 180 -8.58 -0.26 -20.58
CA ALA A 180 -7.42 -0.89 -21.21
C ALA A 180 -7.77 -2.01 -22.20
N ILE A 181 -8.84 -2.78 -21.94
CA ILE A 181 -9.32 -3.83 -22.85
C ILE A 181 -10.33 -3.33 -23.90
N LYS A 182 -10.69 -2.06 -23.86
CA LYS A 182 -11.65 -1.47 -24.79
C LYS A 182 -11.21 -1.60 -26.24
N GLY A 183 -12.16 -1.88 -27.13
CA GLY A 183 -11.90 -2.09 -28.55
C GLY A 183 -11.29 -3.47 -28.88
N THR A 184 -11.29 -4.40 -27.93
CA THR A 184 -10.94 -5.81 -28.13
C THR A 184 -12.19 -6.68 -28.12
N ASP A 185 -12.04 -7.96 -28.46
CA ASP A 185 -13.08 -9.00 -28.34
C ASP A 185 -12.98 -9.77 -27.00
N ILE A 186 -12.33 -9.19 -25.99
CA ILE A 186 -12.31 -9.74 -24.62
C ILE A 186 -13.66 -9.43 -23.96
N LYS A 187 -14.33 -10.49 -23.48
CA LYS A 187 -15.64 -10.39 -22.83
C LYS A 187 -15.54 -10.68 -21.36
N ILE A 188 -15.98 -9.73 -20.52
CA ILE A 188 -16.18 -9.95 -19.10
C ILE A 188 -17.52 -10.67 -18.94
N LEU A 189 -17.49 -12.01 -18.74
CA LEU A 189 -18.68 -12.84 -18.57
C LEU A 189 -19.44 -12.50 -17.29
N ALA A 190 -18.70 -12.21 -16.23
CA ALA A 190 -19.21 -11.74 -14.95
C ALA A 190 -18.13 -10.99 -14.17
N ASN A 191 -18.61 -10.07 -13.30
CA ASN A 191 -17.78 -9.49 -12.24
C ASN A 191 -18.54 -9.50 -10.92
N GLN A 192 -17.87 -9.77 -9.80
CA GLN A 192 -18.50 -9.83 -8.49
C GLN A 192 -17.50 -9.41 -7.40
N PHE A 193 -18.00 -8.79 -6.34
CA PHE A 193 -17.20 -8.46 -5.16
C PHE A 193 -16.83 -9.73 -4.38
N ALA A 194 -15.57 -9.83 -4.01
CA ALA A 194 -14.97 -10.88 -3.19
C ALA A 194 -14.23 -10.30 -1.97
N ASN A 195 -14.49 -9.02 -1.66
CA ASN A 195 -14.16 -8.33 -0.42
C ASN A 195 -12.66 -8.37 -0.01
N TRP A 196 -11.73 -8.54 -0.96
CA TRP A 196 -10.31 -8.80 -0.72
C TRP A 196 -10.10 -9.96 0.26
N ASN A 197 -10.95 -10.97 0.17
CA ASN A 197 -11.00 -12.10 1.08
C ASN A 197 -10.86 -13.43 0.32
N ARG A 198 -10.03 -14.32 0.84
CA ARG A 198 -9.71 -15.61 0.23
C ARG A 198 -10.94 -16.52 0.13
N ASP A 199 -11.72 -16.60 1.22
CA ASP A 199 -12.90 -17.46 1.28
C ASP A 199 -14.03 -16.95 0.37
N ASP A 200 -14.19 -15.62 0.26
CA ASP A 200 -15.16 -15.02 -0.66
C ASP A 200 -14.69 -15.17 -2.10
N GLY A 201 -13.40 -15.03 -2.37
CA GLY A 201 -12.79 -15.35 -3.68
C GLY A 201 -13.09 -16.77 -4.12
N PHE A 202 -12.89 -17.73 -3.21
CA PHE A 202 -13.21 -19.14 -3.44
C PHE A 202 -14.70 -19.35 -3.77
N LYS A 203 -15.62 -18.82 -2.98
CA LYS A 203 -17.08 -18.96 -3.18
C LYS A 203 -17.54 -18.32 -4.50
N VAL A 204 -17.08 -17.12 -4.81
CA VAL A 204 -17.41 -16.41 -6.05
C VAL A 204 -16.91 -17.21 -7.25
N MET A 205 -15.68 -17.73 -7.19
CA MET A 205 -15.14 -18.53 -8.29
C MET A 205 -15.88 -19.86 -8.47
N GLN A 206 -16.29 -20.54 -7.39
CA GLN A 206 -17.14 -21.74 -7.48
C GLN A 206 -18.46 -21.45 -8.23
N ASP A 207 -19.10 -20.30 -7.98
CA ASP A 207 -20.30 -19.89 -8.73
C ASP A 207 -19.97 -19.69 -10.21
N PHE A 208 -18.87 -19.00 -10.54
CA PHE A 208 -18.47 -18.77 -11.92
C PHE A 208 -18.14 -20.07 -12.66
N LEU A 209 -17.41 -20.99 -12.01
CA LEU A 209 -17.08 -22.31 -12.60
C LEU A 209 -18.34 -23.16 -12.87
N THR A 210 -19.40 -22.98 -12.08
CA THR A 210 -20.67 -23.66 -12.30
C THR A 210 -21.45 -23.04 -13.47
N ARG A 211 -21.42 -21.70 -13.60
CA ARG A 211 -22.19 -20.94 -14.60
C ARG A 211 -21.56 -20.97 -15.98
N PHE A 212 -20.22 -20.96 -16.05
CA PHE A 212 -19.49 -20.83 -17.31
C PHE A 212 -18.74 -22.10 -17.64
N LYS A 213 -19.05 -22.68 -18.81
CA LYS A 213 -18.40 -23.89 -19.29
C LYS A 213 -16.95 -23.68 -19.72
N HIS A 214 -16.60 -22.43 -20.05
CA HIS A 214 -15.27 -22.05 -20.48
C HIS A 214 -14.93 -20.66 -19.93
N ILE A 215 -13.70 -20.50 -19.46
CA ILE A 215 -13.11 -19.25 -18.97
C ILE A 215 -11.65 -19.26 -19.41
N ASP A 216 -11.20 -18.26 -20.15
CA ASP A 216 -9.80 -18.16 -20.60
C ASP A 216 -8.88 -17.63 -19.51
N ALA A 217 -9.37 -16.68 -18.71
CA ALA A 217 -8.57 -16.07 -17.64
C ALA A 217 -9.44 -15.44 -16.54
N VAL A 218 -8.84 -15.27 -15.37
CA VAL A 218 -9.45 -14.64 -14.21
C VAL A 218 -8.61 -13.44 -13.79
N TRP A 219 -9.25 -12.27 -13.61
CA TRP A 219 -8.65 -11.16 -12.90
C TRP A 219 -9.21 -11.08 -11.50
N ALA A 220 -8.37 -11.35 -10.51
CA ALA A 220 -8.62 -11.08 -9.12
C ALA A 220 -7.93 -9.77 -8.74
N GLN A 221 -8.66 -8.85 -8.10
CA GLN A 221 -8.10 -7.50 -7.81
C GLN A 221 -7.09 -7.50 -6.66
N ASP A 222 -6.82 -8.64 -6.03
CA ASP A 222 -5.70 -8.85 -5.12
C ASP A 222 -5.33 -10.34 -4.98
N ASP A 223 -4.23 -10.62 -4.30
CA ASP A 223 -3.65 -11.95 -4.20
C ASP A 223 -4.40 -12.87 -3.24
N ASP A 224 -5.03 -12.34 -2.17
CA ASP A 224 -5.86 -13.17 -1.30
C ASP A 224 -7.07 -13.72 -2.07
N ILE A 225 -7.75 -12.88 -2.86
CA ILE A 225 -8.81 -13.33 -3.76
C ILE A 225 -8.26 -14.36 -4.75
N ALA A 226 -7.08 -14.07 -5.37
CA ALA A 226 -6.48 -14.96 -6.36
C ALA A 226 -6.14 -16.35 -5.82
N ILE A 227 -5.68 -16.44 -4.58
CA ILE A 227 -5.42 -17.72 -3.92
C ILE A 227 -6.73 -18.50 -3.72
N GLY A 228 -7.80 -17.84 -3.29
CA GLY A 228 -9.13 -18.45 -3.21
C GLY A 228 -9.64 -18.94 -4.57
N VAL A 229 -9.40 -18.17 -5.63
CA VAL A 229 -9.72 -18.55 -7.02
C VAL A 229 -8.98 -19.82 -7.43
N LEU A 230 -7.66 -19.91 -7.20
CA LEU A 230 -6.86 -21.07 -7.54
C LEU A 230 -7.33 -22.33 -6.82
N GLU A 231 -7.71 -22.21 -5.54
CA GLU A 231 -8.25 -23.35 -4.79
C GLU A 231 -9.61 -23.82 -5.35
N ALA A 232 -10.48 -22.90 -5.78
CA ALA A 232 -11.76 -23.25 -6.41
C ALA A 232 -11.56 -23.94 -7.77
N ILE A 233 -10.62 -23.46 -8.59
CA ILE A 233 -10.25 -24.08 -9.88
C ILE A 233 -9.77 -25.50 -9.66
N LYS A 234 -8.88 -25.71 -8.69
CA LYS A 234 -8.34 -27.02 -8.33
C LYS A 234 -9.44 -27.96 -7.84
N GLN A 235 -10.33 -27.49 -6.97
CA GLN A 235 -11.45 -28.30 -6.47
C GLN A 235 -12.43 -28.72 -7.59
N ALA A 236 -12.60 -27.85 -8.59
CA ALA A 236 -13.42 -28.15 -9.77
C ALA A 236 -12.72 -29.01 -10.83
N HIS A 237 -11.42 -29.38 -10.63
CA HIS A 237 -10.58 -30.11 -11.59
C HIS A 237 -10.50 -29.42 -12.96
N ARG A 238 -10.37 -28.07 -12.95
CA ARG A 238 -10.27 -27.25 -14.18
C ARG A 238 -8.90 -26.55 -14.29
N GLU A 239 -7.88 -27.09 -13.61
CA GLU A 239 -6.50 -26.64 -13.73
C GLU A 239 -6.02 -26.74 -15.18
N GLY A 240 -5.23 -25.78 -15.60
CA GLY A 240 -4.71 -25.70 -16.97
C GLY A 240 -5.70 -25.22 -18.03
N GLU A 241 -6.98 -24.97 -17.67
CA GLU A 241 -7.95 -24.34 -18.58
C GLU A 241 -7.73 -22.83 -18.65
N MET A 242 -7.47 -22.19 -17.51
CA MET A 242 -7.38 -20.74 -17.37
C MET A 242 -6.15 -20.32 -16.55
N TRP A 243 -5.79 -19.05 -16.63
CA TRP A 243 -4.79 -18.45 -15.78
C TRP A 243 -5.39 -17.34 -14.93
N VAL A 244 -4.73 -17.04 -13.81
CA VAL A 244 -5.18 -16.06 -12.82
C VAL A 244 -4.14 -14.96 -12.68
N LEU A 245 -4.58 -13.71 -12.72
CA LEU A 245 -3.78 -12.55 -12.37
C LEU A 245 -4.31 -11.97 -11.05
N GLY A 246 -3.42 -11.81 -10.09
CA GLY A 246 -3.67 -11.19 -8.80
C GLY A 246 -3.35 -9.68 -8.80
N GLY A 247 -2.86 -9.19 -7.70
CA GLY A 247 -2.44 -7.80 -7.60
C GLY A 247 -2.24 -7.36 -6.16
N ALA A 248 -1.02 -7.49 -5.68
CA ALA A 248 -0.55 -6.90 -4.42
C ALA A 248 0.95 -7.15 -4.26
N GLY A 249 1.48 -8.23 -4.81
CA GLY A 249 2.85 -8.67 -4.60
C GLY A 249 3.00 -9.54 -3.36
N MET A 250 1.96 -10.30 -2.99
CA MET A 250 2.04 -11.27 -1.90
C MET A 250 3.10 -12.32 -2.21
N GLN A 251 3.97 -12.62 -1.25
CA GLN A 251 5.11 -13.49 -1.43
C GLN A 251 4.72 -14.89 -1.95
N GLU A 252 3.62 -15.46 -1.45
CA GLU A 252 3.11 -16.74 -1.93
C GLU A 252 2.78 -16.68 -3.43
N PHE A 253 2.17 -15.60 -3.89
CA PHE A 253 1.77 -15.41 -5.28
C PHE A 253 2.98 -15.08 -6.18
N VAL A 254 3.85 -14.18 -5.73
CA VAL A 254 5.11 -13.82 -6.42
C VAL A 254 6.03 -15.03 -6.58
N ASN A 255 6.08 -15.94 -5.59
CA ASN A 255 6.87 -17.17 -5.71
C ASN A 255 6.36 -18.11 -6.80
N LYS A 256 5.03 -18.17 -7.06
CA LYS A 256 4.46 -18.91 -8.18
C LYS A 256 4.90 -18.28 -9.51
N VAL A 257 4.85 -16.95 -9.63
CA VAL A 257 5.35 -16.22 -10.81
C VAL A 257 6.83 -16.53 -11.05
N ALA A 258 7.66 -16.46 -10.00
CA ALA A 258 9.10 -16.76 -10.07
C ALA A 258 9.40 -18.18 -10.51
N ALA A 259 8.58 -19.14 -10.08
CA ALA A 259 8.67 -20.55 -10.49
C ALA A 259 8.25 -20.77 -11.95
N GLY A 260 7.58 -19.81 -12.58
CA GLY A 260 7.03 -19.91 -13.92
C GLY A 260 5.77 -20.78 -13.97
N ASP A 261 4.94 -20.67 -12.94
CA ASP A 261 3.64 -21.32 -12.88
C ASP A 261 2.74 -20.81 -14.02
N LYS A 262 2.18 -21.73 -14.79
CA LYS A 262 1.34 -21.38 -15.95
C LYS A 262 -0.03 -20.85 -15.54
N GLU A 263 -0.51 -21.21 -14.37
CA GLU A 263 -1.77 -20.71 -13.82
C GLU A 263 -1.61 -19.31 -13.22
N VAL A 264 -0.37 -18.91 -12.88
CA VAL A 264 -0.03 -17.59 -12.31
C VAL A 264 1.15 -17.00 -13.09
N PRO A 265 0.92 -16.55 -14.34
CA PRO A 265 2.01 -16.11 -15.21
C PRO A 265 2.67 -14.81 -14.79
N VAL A 266 1.92 -13.92 -14.15
CA VAL A 266 2.34 -12.60 -13.70
C VAL A 266 1.53 -12.16 -12.50
N ASP A 267 2.02 -11.07 -11.86
CA ASP A 267 1.30 -10.32 -10.82
C ASP A 267 1.49 -8.82 -11.03
N VAL A 268 0.77 -7.96 -10.30
CA VAL A 268 0.95 -6.50 -10.32
C VAL A 268 1.19 -6.02 -8.90
N LEU A 269 2.30 -5.31 -8.69
CA LEU A 269 2.68 -4.83 -7.36
C LEU A 269 1.70 -3.78 -6.81
N TYR A 270 1.28 -3.98 -5.56
CA TYR A 270 0.59 -2.99 -4.73
C TYR A 270 1.05 -3.15 -3.28
N PRO A 271 2.26 -2.63 -2.92
CA PRO A 271 2.97 -3.06 -1.73
C PRO A 271 2.37 -2.51 -0.44
N PRO A 272 2.15 -3.32 0.60
CA PRO A 272 1.78 -2.83 1.93
C PRO A 272 2.90 -1.98 2.56
N ALA A 273 4.14 -2.09 2.08
CA ALA A 273 5.25 -1.23 2.48
C ALA A 273 5.01 0.27 2.21
N MET A 274 3.92 0.65 1.52
CA MET A 274 3.53 2.06 1.38
C MET A 274 3.34 2.78 2.72
N ILE A 275 2.96 2.06 3.79
CA ILE A 275 2.87 2.63 5.14
C ILE A 275 4.25 3.08 5.63
N ALA A 276 5.30 2.31 5.36
CA ALA A 276 6.67 2.69 5.70
C ALA A 276 7.09 3.99 4.99
N THR A 277 6.79 4.10 3.69
CA THR A 277 7.04 5.33 2.93
C THR A 277 6.30 6.53 3.54
N ALA A 278 5.03 6.37 3.89
CA ALA A 278 4.22 7.42 4.52
C ALA A 278 4.81 7.87 5.86
N MET A 279 5.20 6.93 6.72
CA MET A 279 5.82 7.22 8.02
C MET A 279 7.18 7.92 7.86
N GLN A 280 8.02 7.48 6.92
CA GLN A 280 9.32 8.08 6.61
C GLN A 280 9.16 9.52 6.10
N LEU A 281 8.26 9.77 5.16
CA LEU A 281 7.97 11.10 4.64
C LEU A 281 7.38 12.01 5.73
N THR A 282 6.54 11.48 6.62
CA THR A 282 6.02 12.21 7.78
C THR A 282 7.14 12.60 8.73
N ALA A 283 8.05 11.68 9.05
CA ALA A 283 9.21 11.98 9.88
C ALA A 283 10.13 13.03 9.20
N ALA A 284 10.36 12.90 7.89
CA ALA A 284 11.16 13.84 7.12
C ALA A 284 10.61 15.28 7.18
N HIS A 285 9.30 15.46 7.28
CA HIS A 285 8.69 16.78 7.47
C HIS A 285 9.23 17.51 8.70
N PHE A 286 9.53 16.80 9.78
CA PHE A 286 10.00 17.39 11.04
C PHE A 286 11.53 17.45 11.15
N TYR A 287 12.24 16.51 10.52
CA TYR A 287 13.67 16.32 10.72
C TYR A 287 14.53 16.75 9.54
N THR A 288 13.93 17.23 8.45
CA THR A 288 14.67 17.80 7.32
C THR A 288 14.27 19.25 7.07
N PRO A 289 15.15 20.08 6.47
CA PRO A 289 14.82 21.46 6.15
C PRO A 289 13.88 21.59 4.94
N ALA A 290 13.56 20.48 4.27
CA ALA A 290 12.68 20.49 3.09
C ALA A 290 11.21 20.27 3.52
N PRO A 291 10.27 21.12 3.07
CA PRO A 291 8.86 20.92 3.35
C PRO A 291 8.34 19.69 2.57
N VAL A 292 7.91 18.65 3.30
CA VAL A 292 7.29 17.46 2.70
C VAL A 292 5.78 17.64 2.75
N ARG A 293 5.13 17.78 1.58
CA ARG A 293 3.68 17.93 1.41
C ARG A 293 3.25 17.43 0.04
N GLY A 294 1.96 17.21 -0.14
CA GLY A 294 1.36 16.87 -1.44
C GLY A 294 1.03 15.40 -1.60
N THR A 295 1.21 14.87 -2.81
CA THR A 295 0.83 13.49 -3.15
C THR A 295 2.04 12.70 -3.61
N PHE A 296 2.21 11.51 -3.04
CA PHE A 296 3.23 10.54 -3.44
C PHE A 296 2.55 9.24 -3.86
N ILE A 297 2.67 8.90 -5.15
CA ILE A 297 2.09 7.69 -5.73
C ILE A 297 3.19 6.65 -5.96
N ILE A 298 2.99 5.48 -5.38
CA ILE A 298 3.87 4.31 -5.55
C ILE A 298 3.40 3.58 -6.80
N GLY A 299 4.28 3.38 -7.76
CA GLY A 299 3.96 2.71 -9.01
C GLY A 299 3.52 1.25 -8.81
N ALA A 300 2.78 0.74 -9.77
CA ALA A 300 2.25 -0.62 -9.80
C ALA A 300 2.92 -1.45 -10.93
N PRO A 301 4.23 -1.77 -10.86
CA PRO A 301 4.91 -2.50 -11.92
C PRO A 301 4.35 -3.92 -12.07
N LEU A 302 4.39 -4.43 -13.31
CA LEU A 302 4.11 -5.82 -13.60
C LEU A 302 5.24 -6.70 -13.07
N ILE A 303 4.89 -7.68 -12.27
CA ILE A 303 5.79 -8.72 -11.76
C ILE A 303 5.74 -9.89 -12.73
N THR A 304 6.90 -10.23 -13.28
CA THR A 304 7.09 -11.33 -14.22
C THR A 304 8.12 -12.30 -13.67
N LYS A 305 8.26 -13.47 -14.30
CA LYS A 305 9.29 -14.43 -13.92
C LYS A 305 10.70 -13.81 -13.86
N ASP A 306 10.98 -12.85 -14.74
CA ASP A 306 12.31 -12.27 -14.88
C ASP A 306 12.67 -11.31 -13.74
N ASN A 307 11.67 -10.59 -13.19
CA ASN A 307 11.89 -9.58 -12.13
C ASN A 307 11.28 -9.95 -10.76
N ALA A 308 10.59 -11.08 -10.64
CA ALA A 308 9.88 -11.47 -9.42
C ALA A 308 10.75 -11.44 -8.16
N LYS A 309 12.03 -11.78 -8.28
CA LYS A 309 12.99 -11.77 -7.15
C LYS A 309 13.23 -10.39 -6.56
N GLU A 310 12.95 -9.32 -7.30
CA GLU A 310 13.11 -7.93 -6.82
C GLU A 310 11.97 -7.52 -5.89
N PHE A 311 10.86 -8.28 -5.87
CA PHE A 311 9.63 -7.99 -5.13
C PHE A 311 9.36 -8.94 -3.97
N THR A 312 10.36 -9.71 -3.53
CA THR A 312 10.25 -10.59 -2.38
C THR A 312 10.99 -10.03 -1.17
N ASP A 313 10.33 -9.98 -0.02
CA ASP A 313 10.95 -9.72 1.27
C ASP A 313 10.78 -10.95 2.18
N PRO A 314 11.83 -11.78 2.35
CA PRO A 314 11.74 -13.00 3.15
C PRO A 314 11.39 -12.79 4.63
N LYS A 315 11.45 -11.53 5.12
CA LYS A 315 11.09 -11.17 6.49
C LYS A 315 9.65 -10.71 6.62
N SER A 316 9.01 -10.35 5.52
CA SER A 316 7.62 -9.94 5.51
C SER A 316 6.69 -11.16 5.63
N PRO A 317 5.61 -11.06 6.41
CA PRO A 317 4.57 -12.09 6.42
C PRO A 317 3.67 -12.04 5.17
N PHE A 318 3.87 -11.02 4.34
CA PHE A 318 3.07 -10.74 3.15
C PHE A 318 3.79 -11.13 1.87
#